data_927059e98314dce4f7f3bc183a4290fd
#
_entry.id   927059e98314dce4f7f3bc183a4290fd
#
_cell.length_a   1.000
_cell.length_b   1.000
_cell.length_c   1.000
_cell.angle_alpha   90.00
_cell.angle_beta   90.00
_cell.angle_gamma   90.00
#
_symmetry.space_group_name_H-M   'P 1'
#
loop_
_entity.id
_entity.type
_entity.pdbx_description
1 polymer ?
#
loop_
_entity_poly.entity_id
_entity_poly.type
_entity_poly.pdbx_seq_one_letter_code
_entity_poly.pdbx_strand_id
1 'polypeptide(L)'
;DFDREYMREHGIGRYEPIEIPAGLNLYVAYRTDLAEGSEVLHSRLREDYESGVPQVVAAMEEWAQLTCRVKTAFERRDFNAVPELLNRNFDLRCEVCPNAVSSKNRQMVELARSVGASAKFTGSGGAIIGTYENEKMYCELVRVLKTEGINVIKPEIVGTGCAR
;
A
#
# COMPACT_ATOMS: atom_id res chain seq x y z
N ASP A 1 1.89 11.17 11.49
CA ASP A 1 0.80 10.87 12.43
C ASP A 1 -0.22 12.01 12.40
N PHE A 2 -1.50 11.65 12.36
CA PHE A 2 -2.63 12.60 12.41
C PHE A 2 -3.22 12.63 13.82
N ASP A 3 -2.37 12.85 14.81
CA ASP A 3 -2.78 13.08 16.19
C ASP A 3 -3.69 14.31 16.24
N ARG A 4 -4.95 14.11 16.66
CA ARG A 4 -5.98 15.17 16.66
C ARG A 4 -5.65 16.30 17.65
N GLU A 5 -5.03 15.98 18.77
CA GLU A 5 -4.64 16.99 19.76
C GLU A 5 -3.48 17.83 19.23
N TYR A 6 -2.45 17.17 18.68
CA TYR A 6 -1.33 17.85 18.04
C TYR A 6 -1.78 18.72 16.87
N MET A 7 -2.67 18.21 15.99
CA MET A 7 -3.21 18.98 14.86
C MET A 7 -4.03 20.19 15.31
N ARG A 8 -4.78 20.07 16.41
CA ARG A 8 -5.56 21.19 16.96
C ARG A 8 -4.66 22.29 17.51
N GLU A 9 -3.57 21.92 18.15
CA GLU A 9 -2.61 22.86 18.75
C GLU A 9 -1.70 23.51 17.72
N HIS A 10 -1.24 22.74 16.69
CA HIS A 10 -0.17 23.18 15.78
C HIS A 10 -0.66 23.45 14.35
N GLY A 11 -1.91 23.12 14.01
CA GLY A 11 -2.48 23.27 12.64
C GLY A 11 -1.94 22.33 11.58
N ILE A 12 -0.99 21.46 11.93
CA ILE A 12 -0.34 20.49 11.02
C ILE A 12 -0.22 19.13 11.70
N GLY A 13 -0.08 18.05 10.90
CA GLY A 13 0.25 16.72 11.41
C GLY A 13 1.68 16.64 11.94
N ARG A 14 1.92 15.68 12.82
CA ARG A 14 3.27 15.37 13.31
C ARG A 14 3.99 14.47 12.30
N TYR A 15 5.11 14.94 11.76
CA TYR A 15 5.91 14.20 10.79
C TYR A 15 7.21 13.74 11.44
N GLU A 16 7.40 12.44 11.46
CA GLU A 16 8.63 11.80 11.93
C GLU A 16 9.29 11.09 10.74
N PRO A 17 10.55 11.38 10.41
CA PRO A 17 11.25 10.66 9.35
C PRO A 17 11.45 9.20 9.75
N ILE A 18 11.17 8.29 8.82
CA ILE A 18 11.45 6.87 8.97
C ILE A 18 12.57 6.54 7.98
N GLU A 19 13.68 6.03 8.50
CA GLU A 19 14.74 5.51 7.64
C GLU A 19 14.27 4.25 6.95
N ILE A 20 14.39 4.21 5.62
CA ILE A 20 14.19 2.99 4.86
C ILE A 20 15.57 2.32 4.74
N PRO A 21 15.82 1.25 5.47
CA PRO A 21 17.13 0.60 5.45
C PRO A 21 17.35 -0.12 4.13
N ALA A 22 18.62 -0.24 3.75
CA ALA A 22 19.03 -1.10 2.63
C ALA A 22 18.59 -2.55 2.88
N GLY A 23 18.08 -3.21 1.84
CA GLY A 23 17.66 -4.60 1.91
C GLY A 23 16.16 -4.86 1.75
N LEU A 24 15.33 -3.80 1.77
CA LEU A 24 13.93 -3.93 1.39
C LEU A 24 13.79 -3.74 -0.12
N ASN A 25 13.50 -4.83 -0.83
CA ASN A 25 13.29 -4.81 -2.27
C ASN A 25 11.87 -4.35 -2.59
N LEU A 26 11.71 -3.13 -3.07
CA LEU A 26 10.42 -2.55 -3.44
C LEU A 26 10.25 -2.52 -4.96
N TYR A 27 9.00 -2.66 -5.40
CA TYR A 27 8.61 -2.37 -6.77
C TYR A 27 7.32 -1.54 -6.79
N VAL A 28 7.12 -0.81 -7.86
CA VAL A 28 5.84 -0.17 -8.21
C VAL A 28 5.44 -0.67 -9.59
N ALA A 29 4.18 -1.07 -9.75
CA ALA A 29 3.64 -1.42 -11.06
C ALA A 29 2.38 -0.61 -11.33
N TYR A 30 2.18 -0.19 -12.59
CA TYR A 30 1.10 0.72 -12.94
C TYR A 30 0.59 0.50 -14.37
N ARG A 31 -0.67 0.89 -14.56
CA ARG A 31 -1.33 0.94 -15.87
C ARG A 31 -1.63 2.39 -16.22
N THR A 32 -1.43 2.73 -17.48
CA THR A 32 -1.72 4.07 -18.00
C THR A 32 -3.16 4.23 -18.48
N ASP A 33 -3.88 3.10 -18.67
CA ASP A 33 -5.28 3.05 -19.09
C ASP A 33 -6.29 3.01 -17.92
N LEU A 34 -5.80 3.01 -16.68
CA LEU A 34 -6.63 3.03 -15.47
C LEU A 34 -6.44 4.33 -14.71
N ALA A 35 -7.33 5.28 -14.95
CA ALA A 35 -7.49 6.45 -14.11
C ALA A 35 -8.85 6.36 -13.40
N GLU A 36 -8.87 5.81 -12.18
CA GLU A 36 -10.09 5.77 -11.37
C GLU A 36 -10.12 6.95 -10.40
N GLY A 37 -11.23 7.71 -10.42
CA GLY A 37 -11.46 8.76 -9.43
C GLY A 37 -11.64 8.17 -8.02
N SER A 38 -10.87 8.66 -7.06
CA SER A 38 -10.91 8.19 -5.67
C SER A 38 -12.10 8.74 -4.86
N GLU A 39 -12.76 9.77 -5.36
CA GLU A 39 -13.74 10.56 -4.60
C GLU A 39 -14.94 9.74 -4.12
N VAL A 40 -15.52 8.91 -4.97
CA VAL A 40 -16.72 8.12 -4.65
C VAL A 40 -16.45 7.07 -3.55
N LEU A 41 -15.26 6.48 -3.55
CA LEU A 41 -14.87 5.50 -2.53
C LEU A 41 -14.71 6.15 -1.16
N HIS A 42 -14.03 7.28 -1.12
CA HIS A 42 -13.72 7.94 0.15
C HIS A 42 -14.95 8.53 0.82
N SER A 43 -15.92 9.06 0.07
CA SER A 43 -17.16 9.60 0.63
C SER A 43 -17.99 8.51 1.31
N ARG A 44 -18.20 7.37 0.64
CA ARG A 44 -19.01 6.27 1.19
C ARG A 44 -18.37 5.63 2.43
N LEU A 45 -17.07 5.35 2.39
CA LEU A 45 -16.34 4.82 3.55
C LEU A 45 -16.41 5.74 4.76
N ARG A 46 -16.36 7.04 4.51
CA ARG A 46 -16.47 8.05 5.55
C ARG A 46 -17.86 8.07 6.17
N GLU A 47 -18.91 8.07 5.35
CA GLU A 47 -20.30 8.01 5.80
C GLU A 47 -20.58 6.76 6.64
N ASP A 48 -20.13 5.58 6.18
CA ASP A 48 -20.27 4.32 6.86
C ASP A 48 -19.51 4.32 8.22
N TYR A 49 -18.32 4.91 8.26
CA TYR A 49 -17.55 5.07 9.50
C TYR A 49 -18.22 6.02 10.49
N GLU A 50 -18.67 7.20 10.03
CA GLU A 50 -19.35 8.20 10.85
C GLU A 50 -20.71 7.67 11.40
N SER A 51 -21.36 6.79 10.64
CA SER A 51 -22.56 6.07 11.04
C SER A 51 -22.32 4.89 11.98
N GLY A 52 -21.05 4.58 12.26
CA GLY A 52 -20.68 3.50 13.19
C GLY A 52 -20.90 2.09 12.63
N VAL A 53 -20.86 1.89 11.30
CA VAL A 53 -20.97 0.55 10.70
C VAL A 53 -19.85 -0.34 11.25
N PRO A 54 -20.16 -1.42 12.02
CA PRO A 54 -19.15 -2.13 12.81
C PRO A 54 -18.00 -2.70 11.97
N GLN A 55 -18.31 -3.24 10.79
CA GLN A 55 -17.32 -3.79 9.88
C GLN A 55 -16.34 -2.72 9.37
N VAL A 56 -16.82 -1.51 9.10
CA VAL A 56 -16.00 -0.40 8.62
C VAL A 56 -15.13 0.16 9.75
N VAL A 57 -15.70 0.30 10.95
CA VAL A 57 -14.95 0.75 12.15
C VAL A 57 -13.82 -0.23 12.45
N ALA A 58 -14.11 -1.54 12.51
CA ALA A 58 -13.10 -2.57 12.74
C ALA A 58 -11.99 -2.56 11.66
N ALA A 59 -12.34 -2.36 10.40
CA ALA A 59 -11.37 -2.27 9.31
C ALA A 59 -10.47 -1.04 9.43
N MET A 60 -11.01 0.11 9.84
CA MET A 60 -10.19 1.31 10.08
C MET A 60 -9.19 1.10 11.22
N GLU A 61 -9.61 0.43 12.28
CA GLU A 61 -8.72 0.05 13.39
C GLU A 61 -7.63 -0.92 12.92
N GLU A 62 -7.99 -1.92 12.12
CA GLU A 62 -7.02 -2.88 11.58
C GLU A 62 -6.01 -2.18 10.65
N TRP A 63 -6.44 -1.26 9.76
CA TRP A 63 -5.50 -0.49 8.92
C TRP A 63 -4.53 0.35 9.76
N ALA A 64 -4.99 0.96 10.84
CA ALA A 64 -4.12 1.68 11.77
C ALA A 64 -3.09 0.73 12.41
N GLN A 65 -3.52 -0.45 12.86
CA GLN A 65 -2.63 -1.47 13.43
C GLN A 65 -1.61 -1.99 12.40
N LEU A 66 -2.03 -2.25 11.15
CA LEU A 66 -1.11 -2.63 10.07
C LEU A 66 -0.03 -1.57 9.86
N THR A 67 -0.40 -0.29 9.88
CA THR A 67 0.56 0.82 9.77
C THR A 67 1.55 0.85 10.92
N CYS A 68 1.08 0.69 12.17
CA CYS A 68 1.94 0.59 13.34
C CYS A 68 2.90 -0.60 13.26
N ARG A 69 2.44 -1.76 12.80
CA ARG A 69 3.27 -2.96 12.64
C ARG A 69 4.35 -2.76 11.58
N VAL A 70 4.03 -2.11 10.45
CA VAL A 70 5.04 -1.74 9.44
C VAL A 70 6.06 -0.78 10.04
N LYS A 71 5.64 0.28 10.75
CA LYS A 71 6.55 1.20 11.44
C LYS A 71 7.51 0.43 12.36
N THR A 72 6.99 -0.46 13.21
CA THR A 72 7.79 -1.29 14.11
C THR A 72 8.79 -2.20 13.35
N ALA A 73 8.37 -2.78 12.22
CA ALA A 73 9.25 -3.60 11.38
C ALA A 73 10.43 -2.76 10.85
N PHE A 74 10.19 -1.53 10.41
CA PHE A 74 11.24 -0.61 9.97
C PHE A 74 12.19 -0.22 11.12
N GLU A 75 11.66 0.15 12.28
CA GLU A 75 12.45 0.50 13.47
C GLU A 75 13.35 -0.66 13.93
N ARG A 76 12.86 -1.90 13.85
CA ARG A 76 13.59 -3.12 14.21
C ARG A 76 14.46 -3.67 13.09
N ARG A 77 14.37 -3.13 11.89
CA ARG A 77 15.02 -3.65 10.66
C ARG A 77 14.67 -5.12 10.39
N ASP A 78 13.46 -5.53 10.77
CA ASP A 78 12.91 -6.86 10.50
C ASP A 78 11.77 -6.75 9.47
N PHE A 79 12.10 -7.03 8.23
CA PHE A 79 11.17 -6.88 7.10
C PHE A 79 10.40 -8.15 6.75
N ASN A 80 10.61 -9.24 7.49
CA ASN A 80 9.99 -10.53 7.17
C ASN A 80 8.47 -10.47 7.15
N ALA A 81 7.87 -9.66 8.02
CA ALA A 81 6.42 -9.50 8.10
C ALA A 81 5.85 -8.48 7.08
N VAL A 82 6.67 -7.63 6.47
CA VAL A 82 6.19 -6.54 5.59
C VAL A 82 5.39 -7.05 4.39
N PRO A 83 5.80 -8.11 3.68
CA PRO A 83 5.03 -8.65 2.55
C PRO A 83 3.59 -9.02 2.95
N GLU A 84 3.42 -9.72 4.06
CA GLU A 84 2.10 -10.13 4.56
C GLU A 84 1.26 -8.93 5.00
N LEU A 85 1.85 -7.94 5.67
CA LEU A 85 1.16 -6.71 6.07
C LEU A 85 0.65 -5.91 4.88
N LEU A 86 1.43 -5.84 3.80
CA LEU A 86 1.00 -5.21 2.54
C LEU A 86 -0.16 -5.99 1.90
N ASN A 87 -0.06 -7.32 1.85
CA ASN A 87 -1.11 -8.16 1.32
C ASN A 87 -2.40 -8.00 2.13
N ARG A 88 -2.33 -8.05 3.46
CA ARG A 88 -3.51 -7.88 4.33
C ARG A 88 -4.17 -6.52 4.15
N ASN A 89 -3.38 -5.46 3.95
CA ASN A 89 -3.93 -4.14 3.67
C ASN A 89 -4.85 -4.11 2.44
N PHE A 90 -4.47 -4.81 1.37
CA PHE A 90 -5.29 -4.93 0.16
C PHE A 90 -6.51 -5.84 0.38
N ASP A 91 -6.33 -6.97 1.06
CA ASP A 91 -7.40 -7.93 1.32
C ASP A 91 -8.52 -7.30 2.14
N LEU A 92 -8.15 -6.54 3.18
CA LEU A 92 -9.09 -5.76 3.98
C LEU A 92 -9.88 -4.75 3.14
N ARG A 93 -9.23 -4.09 2.17
CA ARG A 93 -9.92 -3.21 1.22
C ARG A 93 -10.94 -3.96 0.38
N CYS A 94 -10.61 -5.17 -0.07
CA CYS A 94 -11.54 -6.01 -0.83
C CYS A 94 -12.74 -6.48 0.01
N GLU A 95 -12.53 -6.71 1.31
CA GLU A 95 -13.58 -7.11 2.26
C GLU A 95 -14.56 -5.97 2.52
N VAL A 96 -14.06 -4.77 2.75
CA VAL A 96 -14.89 -3.61 3.14
C VAL A 96 -15.48 -2.88 1.94
N CYS A 97 -14.76 -2.85 0.82
CA CYS A 97 -15.15 -2.10 -0.36
C CYS A 97 -15.03 -2.95 -1.65
N PRO A 98 -15.74 -4.10 -1.74
CA PRO A 98 -15.58 -5.01 -2.88
C PRO A 98 -15.89 -4.36 -4.23
N ASN A 99 -16.83 -3.43 -4.27
CA ASN A 99 -17.25 -2.71 -5.48
C ASN A 99 -16.28 -1.60 -5.91
N ALA A 100 -15.34 -1.23 -5.05
CA ALA A 100 -14.35 -0.18 -5.33
C ALA A 100 -13.03 -0.75 -5.87
N VAL A 101 -12.95 -2.06 -6.07
CA VAL A 101 -11.79 -2.72 -6.65
C VAL A 101 -12.20 -3.33 -7.98
N SER A 102 -11.89 -2.63 -9.07
CA SER A 102 -12.19 -3.14 -10.42
C SER A 102 -11.46 -4.45 -10.71
N SER A 103 -12.00 -5.22 -11.65
CA SER A 103 -11.38 -6.51 -12.06
C SER A 103 -9.95 -6.34 -12.55
N LYS A 104 -9.66 -5.28 -13.30
CA LYS A 104 -8.31 -4.97 -13.78
C LYS A 104 -7.35 -4.63 -12.63
N ASN A 105 -7.80 -3.87 -11.65
CA ASN A 105 -7.02 -3.55 -10.45
C ASN A 105 -6.74 -4.79 -9.59
N ARG A 106 -7.73 -5.67 -9.44
CA ARG A 106 -7.58 -6.95 -8.75
C ARG A 106 -6.57 -7.85 -9.48
N GLN A 107 -6.68 -7.95 -10.80
CA GLN A 107 -5.76 -8.72 -11.64
C GLN A 107 -4.29 -8.30 -11.44
N MET A 108 -4.00 -7.00 -11.32
CA MET A 108 -2.64 -6.52 -11.06
C MET A 108 -2.05 -7.12 -9.77
N VAL A 109 -2.85 -7.15 -8.70
CA VAL A 109 -2.44 -7.71 -7.40
C VAL A 109 -2.29 -9.23 -7.49
N GLU A 110 -3.24 -9.93 -8.11
CA GLU A 110 -3.23 -11.39 -8.27
C GLU A 110 -2.03 -11.87 -9.08
N LEU A 111 -1.70 -11.19 -10.18
CA LEU A 111 -0.52 -11.48 -10.98
C LEU A 111 0.79 -11.30 -10.19
N ALA A 112 0.91 -10.22 -9.42
CA ALA A 112 2.08 -10.01 -8.59
C ALA A 112 2.22 -11.10 -7.51
N ARG A 113 1.12 -11.45 -6.85
CA ARG A 113 1.10 -12.50 -5.81
C ARG A 113 1.34 -13.90 -6.38
N SER A 114 0.96 -14.16 -7.63
CA SER A 114 1.17 -15.47 -8.28
C SER A 114 2.64 -15.87 -8.40
N VAL A 115 3.54 -14.90 -8.39
CA VAL A 115 5.00 -15.12 -8.42
C VAL A 115 5.67 -14.96 -7.05
N GLY A 116 4.88 -14.81 -5.97
CA GLY A 116 5.35 -14.69 -4.60
C GLY A 116 5.64 -13.26 -4.14
N ALA A 117 5.43 -12.23 -4.99
CA ALA A 117 5.58 -10.85 -4.59
C ALA A 117 4.37 -10.38 -3.75
N SER A 118 4.59 -9.48 -2.80
CA SER A 118 3.48 -8.83 -2.11
C SER A 118 2.90 -7.69 -2.96
N ALA A 119 1.63 -7.35 -2.75
CA ALA A 119 1.00 -6.26 -3.49
C ALA A 119 -0.16 -5.60 -2.74
N LYS A 120 -0.18 -4.28 -2.77
CA LYS A 120 -1.32 -3.43 -2.38
C LYS A 120 -1.41 -2.20 -3.30
N PHE A 121 -2.54 -1.51 -3.31
CA PHE A 121 -2.62 -0.24 -4.03
C PHE A 121 -1.73 0.84 -3.41
N THR A 122 -1.15 1.68 -4.26
CA THR A 122 -0.45 2.90 -3.83
C THR A 122 -1.41 3.96 -3.33
N GLY A 123 -2.60 4.02 -3.91
CA GLY A 123 -3.67 4.97 -3.61
C GLY A 123 -5.03 4.39 -3.98
N SER A 124 -5.78 5.07 -4.87
CA SER A 124 -7.15 4.69 -5.26
C SER A 124 -7.22 3.47 -6.19
N GLY A 125 -6.24 3.27 -7.05
CA GLY A 125 -6.15 2.21 -8.05
C GLY A 125 -5.21 2.60 -9.19
N GLY A 126 -5.09 1.74 -10.21
CA GLY A 126 -4.23 1.97 -11.37
C GLY A 126 -2.73 1.73 -11.11
N ALA A 127 -2.31 1.68 -9.85
CA ALA A 127 -0.94 1.36 -9.46
C ALA A 127 -0.90 0.53 -8.17
N ILE A 128 0.06 -0.38 -8.11
CA ILE A 128 0.36 -1.21 -6.94
C ILE A 128 1.79 -1.00 -6.49
N ILE A 129 2.02 -1.19 -5.20
CA ILE A 129 3.34 -1.27 -4.58
C ILE A 129 3.45 -2.58 -3.82
N GLY A 130 4.62 -3.17 -3.81
CA GLY A 130 4.90 -4.37 -3.05
C GLY A 130 6.38 -4.63 -2.88
N THR A 131 6.66 -5.78 -2.30
CA THR A 131 8.01 -6.29 -2.09
C THR A 131 8.23 -7.56 -2.90
N TYR A 132 9.49 -7.82 -3.22
CA TYR A 132 9.94 -9.08 -3.81
C TYR A 132 11.20 -9.58 -3.07
N GLU A 133 11.42 -10.87 -3.09
CA GLU A 133 12.48 -11.50 -2.30
C GLU A 133 13.86 -11.37 -2.96
N ASN A 134 13.94 -11.61 -4.26
CA ASN A 134 15.20 -11.66 -5.01
C ASN A 134 15.01 -11.29 -6.49
N GLU A 135 16.12 -11.11 -7.21
CA GLU A 135 16.10 -10.70 -8.63
C GLU A 135 15.38 -11.71 -9.53
N LYS A 136 15.41 -13.00 -9.21
CA LYS A 136 14.69 -14.02 -9.98
C LYS A 136 13.18 -13.78 -9.88
N MET A 137 12.67 -13.53 -8.68
CA MET A 137 11.26 -13.18 -8.46
C MET A 137 10.90 -11.87 -9.17
N TYR A 138 11.79 -10.86 -9.12
CA TYR A 138 11.57 -9.60 -9.82
C TYR A 138 11.47 -9.77 -11.35
N CYS A 139 12.37 -10.56 -11.95
CA CYS A 139 12.31 -10.84 -13.39
C CYS A 139 10.99 -11.53 -13.77
N GLU A 140 10.53 -12.48 -12.96
CA GLU A 140 9.27 -13.16 -13.20
C GLU A 140 8.06 -12.25 -12.99
N LEU A 141 8.08 -11.40 -11.97
CA LEU A 141 7.11 -10.35 -11.74
C LEU A 141 6.97 -9.41 -12.95
N VAL A 142 8.09 -8.92 -13.46
CA VAL A 142 8.11 -8.07 -14.67
C VAL A 142 7.53 -8.82 -15.87
N ARG A 143 7.86 -10.10 -16.03
CA ARG A 143 7.37 -10.93 -17.14
C ARG A 143 5.84 -11.07 -17.10
N VAL A 144 5.28 -11.48 -15.95
CA VAL A 144 3.83 -11.72 -15.84
C VAL A 144 3.01 -10.43 -15.92
N LEU A 145 3.52 -9.33 -15.39
CA LEU A 145 2.82 -8.04 -15.45
C LEU A 145 2.87 -7.43 -16.86
N LYS A 146 3.98 -7.57 -17.57
CA LYS A 146 4.10 -7.08 -18.95
C LYS A 146 3.16 -7.76 -19.93
N THR A 147 2.79 -9.03 -19.74
CA THR A 147 1.83 -9.72 -20.61
C THR A 147 0.45 -9.05 -20.62
N GLU A 148 0.13 -8.33 -19.55
CA GLU A 148 -1.12 -7.57 -19.38
C GLU A 148 -0.96 -6.06 -19.60
N GLY A 149 0.15 -5.63 -20.19
CA GLY A 149 0.43 -4.22 -20.47
C GLY A 149 0.71 -3.37 -19.21
N ILE A 150 1.13 -4.01 -18.12
CA ILE A 150 1.42 -3.35 -16.85
C ILE A 150 2.92 -3.01 -16.80
N ASN A 151 3.23 -1.74 -16.58
CA ASN A 151 4.60 -1.28 -16.41
C ASN A 151 5.09 -1.54 -15.00
N VAL A 152 6.36 -1.90 -14.86
CA VAL A 152 7.00 -2.17 -13.57
C VAL A 152 8.27 -1.33 -13.45
N ILE A 153 8.43 -0.66 -12.32
CA ILE A 153 9.62 0.09 -11.97
C ILE A 153 10.19 -0.36 -10.63
N LYS A 154 11.49 -0.27 -10.51
CA LYS A 154 12.21 -0.46 -9.25
C LYS A 154 12.52 0.94 -8.71
N PRO A 155 11.87 1.40 -7.63
CA PRO A 155 12.13 2.73 -7.09
C PRO A 155 13.55 2.78 -6.50
N GLU A 156 14.24 3.87 -6.75
CA GLU A 156 15.49 4.17 -6.07
C GLU A 156 15.20 4.88 -4.73
N ILE A 157 15.72 4.30 -3.65
CA ILE A 157 15.56 4.88 -2.33
C ILE A 157 16.73 5.82 -2.09
N VAL A 158 16.46 7.12 -2.12
CA VAL A 158 17.45 8.15 -1.83
C VAL A 158 17.59 8.29 -0.31
N GLY A 159 18.79 8.02 0.21
CA GLY A 159 19.07 8.20 1.65
C GLY A 159 18.90 9.65 2.08
N THR A 160 18.51 9.87 3.33
CA THR A 160 18.28 11.20 3.95
C THR A 160 19.52 12.12 4.01
N GLY A 161 20.64 11.72 3.40
CA GLY A 161 21.93 12.43 3.44
C GLY A 161 22.13 13.53 2.42
N CYS A 162 21.16 13.90 1.57
CA CYS A 162 21.29 14.92 0.53
C CYS A 162 20.13 15.91 0.50
N ALA A 163 19.88 16.60 1.63
CA ALA A 163 19.26 17.92 1.58
C ALA A 163 20.40 18.95 1.72
N ARG A 164 20.92 19.42 0.59
CA ARG A 164 21.68 20.68 0.52
C ARG A 164 20.78 21.75 -0.05
#